data_2535368163484c83646667c47992a5e8
#
_entry.id   2535368163484c83646667c47992a5e8
#
_cell.length_a   1.000
_cell.length_b   1.000
_cell.length_c   1.000
_cell.angle_alpha   90.00
_cell.angle_beta   90.00
_cell.angle_gamma   90.00
#
_symmetry.space_group_name_H-M   'P 1'
#
loop_
_entity.id
_entity.type
_entity.pdbx_description
1 polymer ?
#
loop_
_entity_poly.entity_id
_entity_poly.type
_entity_poly.pdbx_seq_one_letter_code
_entity_poly.pdbx_strand_id
1 'polypeptide(L)'
;TYVLDTNVLIQAPYAIHSFEDNLLVLPLAVLEELDGLKNAEGERGANARQAIRYLESLRTAGNLLEGVPLPGSGTLRLEVNCVDVKLPEGFPDHKNDNRILKVCLGLQNGKTPVILVTKDIVVRVKAQMLGIQAEDFTTEQAPVSEEQYTGRCEVFVAEKKFEDFKKKHIAPEDVYQADE
;
A
#
# COMPACT_ATOMS: atom_id res chain seq x y z
N THR A 1 -8.79 11.68 -6.87
CA THR A 1 -7.96 11.68 -5.67
C THR A 1 -8.28 10.47 -4.82
N TYR A 2 -7.28 9.71 -4.45
CA TYR A 2 -7.43 8.56 -3.55
C TYR A 2 -6.85 8.89 -2.17
N VAL A 3 -7.59 8.54 -1.12
CA VAL A 3 -7.14 8.65 0.27
C VAL A 3 -6.94 7.24 0.79
N LEU A 4 -5.73 6.90 1.24
CA LEU A 4 -5.44 5.56 1.75
C LEU A 4 -5.60 5.49 3.26
N ASP A 5 -6.21 4.39 3.68
CA ASP A 5 -6.24 3.96 5.08
C ASP A 5 -5.00 3.12 5.42
N THR A 6 -4.63 3.08 6.69
CA THR A 6 -3.46 2.37 7.21
C THR A 6 -3.50 0.87 6.89
N ASN A 7 -4.68 0.25 6.97
CA ASN A 7 -4.83 -1.19 6.76
C ASN A 7 -4.45 -1.62 5.33
N VAL A 8 -4.57 -0.73 4.34
CA VAL A 8 -4.11 -0.99 2.96
C VAL A 8 -2.59 -1.14 2.93
N LEU A 9 -1.86 -0.20 3.56
CA LEU A 9 -0.39 -0.22 3.59
C LEU A 9 0.18 -1.35 4.46
N ILE A 10 -0.54 -1.76 5.50
CA ILE A 10 -0.14 -2.89 6.35
C ILE A 10 -0.29 -4.22 5.61
N GLN A 11 -1.25 -4.34 4.72
CA GLN A 11 -1.43 -5.56 3.92
C GLN A 11 -0.60 -5.54 2.65
N ALA A 12 -0.46 -4.38 2.02
CA ALA A 12 0.24 -4.23 0.76
C ALA A 12 1.03 -2.90 0.75
N PRO A 13 2.27 -2.88 1.26
CA PRO A 13 3.11 -1.67 1.28
C PRO A 13 3.34 -1.07 -0.13
N TYR A 14 3.28 -1.92 -1.16
CA TYR A 14 3.41 -1.52 -2.56
C TYR A 14 2.14 -0.88 -3.14
N ALA A 15 1.01 -0.88 -2.42
CA ALA A 15 -0.25 -0.30 -2.88
C ALA A 15 -0.11 1.15 -3.36
N ILE A 16 0.88 1.89 -2.82
CA ILE A 16 1.19 3.27 -3.24
C ILE A 16 1.45 3.36 -4.76
N HIS A 17 1.92 2.29 -5.39
CA HIS A 17 2.23 2.25 -6.83
C HIS A 17 1.04 1.88 -7.72
N SER A 18 -0.10 1.53 -7.14
CA SER A 18 -1.24 0.96 -7.86
C SER A 18 -2.28 1.99 -8.33
N PHE A 19 -1.99 3.28 -8.21
CA PHE A 19 -2.96 4.36 -8.48
C PHE A 19 -2.63 5.20 -9.71
N GLU A 20 -1.79 4.67 -10.60
CA GLU A 20 -1.48 5.26 -11.91
C GLU A 20 -1.13 6.77 -11.83
N ASP A 21 -1.81 7.61 -12.60
CA ASP A 21 -1.59 9.06 -12.71
C ASP A 21 -2.41 9.89 -11.71
N ASN A 22 -2.98 9.26 -10.68
CA ASN A 22 -3.83 9.91 -9.71
C ASN A 22 -3.06 10.60 -8.58
N LEU A 23 -3.77 11.52 -7.90
CA LEU A 23 -3.31 12.07 -6.64
C LEU A 23 -3.63 11.11 -5.50
N LEU A 24 -2.59 10.64 -4.85
CA LEU A 24 -2.66 9.81 -3.66
C LEU A 24 -2.42 10.64 -2.43
N VAL A 25 -3.33 10.58 -1.48
CA VAL A 25 -3.26 11.35 -0.24
C VAL A 25 -3.13 10.40 0.94
N LEU A 26 -2.14 10.65 1.79
CA LEU A 26 -1.97 9.98 3.07
C LEU A 26 -2.28 10.97 4.20
N PRO A 27 -3.35 10.75 4.97
CA PRO A 27 -3.61 11.51 6.19
C PRO A 27 -2.50 11.33 7.24
N LEU A 28 -2.24 12.37 8.03
CA LEU A 28 -1.28 12.27 9.15
C LEU A 28 -1.63 11.14 10.11
N ALA A 29 -2.92 10.87 10.34
CA ALA A 29 -3.37 9.76 11.18
C ALA A 29 -2.83 8.39 10.71
N VAL A 30 -2.68 8.19 9.40
CA VAL A 30 -2.10 6.97 8.81
C VAL A 30 -0.62 6.84 9.16
N LEU A 31 0.13 7.95 9.11
CA LEU A 31 1.55 7.94 9.48
C LEU A 31 1.75 7.63 10.96
N GLU A 32 0.93 8.24 11.82
CA GLU A 32 0.97 8.01 13.27
C GLU A 32 0.69 6.53 13.60
N GLU A 33 -0.26 5.93 12.90
CA GLU A 33 -0.61 4.52 13.11
C GLU A 33 0.48 3.59 12.56
N LEU A 34 1.04 3.86 11.39
CA LEU A 34 2.19 3.12 10.86
C LEU A 34 3.38 3.18 11.82
N ASP A 35 3.65 4.36 12.40
CA ASP A 35 4.71 4.53 13.40
C ASP A 35 4.46 3.71 14.66
N GLY A 36 3.23 3.66 15.13
CA GLY A 36 2.83 2.79 16.25
C GLY A 36 3.03 1.30 15.97
N LEU A 37 2.86 0.89 14.71
CA LEU A 37 2.96 -0.51 14.29
C LEU A 37 4.38 -0.96 13.90
N LYS A 38 5.34 -0.06 13.73
CA LYS A 38 6.71 -0.40 13.28
C LYS A 38 7.43 -1.40 14.16
N ASN A 39 7.08 -1.48 15.45
CA ASN A 39 7.67 -2.39 16.42
C ASN A 39 6.84 -3.68 16.63
N ALA A 40 5.70 -3.82 15.93
CA ALA A 40 4.91 -5.03 15.99
C ALA A 40 5.67 -6.22 15.39
N GLU A 41 5.44 -7.39 15.95
CA GLU A 41 5.98 -8.64 15.44
C GLU A 41 5.24 -9.11 14.17
N GLY A 42 5.91 -9.95 13.39
CA GLY A 42 5.33 -10.58 12.20
C GLY A 42 5.19 -9.63 11.01
N GLU A 43 4.31 -10.02 10.09
CA GLU A 43 4.13 -9.37 8.80
C GLU A 43 3.65 -7.92 8.93
N ARG A 44 2.74 -7.64 9.85
CA ARG A 44 2.20 -6.29 10.06
C ARG A 44 3.30 -5.27 10.37
N GLY A 45 4.21 -5.60 11.29
CA GLY A 45 5.33 -4.73 11.63
C GLY A 45 6.34 -4.63 10.48
N ALA A 46 6.59 -5.73 9.76
CA ALA A 46 7.46 -5.71 8.59
C ALA A 46 6.92 -4.78 7.50
N ASN A 47 5.63 -4.88 7.18
CA ASN A 47 4.96 -4.06 6.19
C ASN A 47 4.89 -2.59 6.60
N ALA A 48 4.60 -2.29 7.88
CA ALA A 48 4.64 -0.93 8.40
C ALA A 48 6.04 -0.30 8.23
N ARG A 49 7.10 -1.03 8.57
CA ARG A 49 8.48 -0.57 8.36
C ARG A 49 8.81 -0.36 6.89
N GLN A 50 8.31 -1.22 5.99
CA GLN A 50 8.51 -1.08 4.55
C GLN A 50 7.82 0.18 4.02
N ALA A 51 6.56 0.42 4.39
CA ALA A 51 5.82 1.62 4.02
C ALA A 51 6.54 2.90 4.51
N ILE A 52 6.98 2.91 5.78
CA ILE A 52 7.72 4.05 6.35
C ILE A 52 9.04 4.31 5.59
N ARG A 53 9.80 3.27 5.26
CA ARG A 53 11.04 3.43 4.48
C ARG A 53 10.78 4.00 3.10
N TYR A 54 9.70 3.58 2.47
CA TYR A 54 9.32 4.12 1.16
C TYR A 54 8.94 5.60 1.27
N LEU A 55 8.13 5.97 2.26
CA LEU A 55 7.79 7.38 2.52
C LEU A 55 9.03 8.24 2.82
N GLU A 56 10.00 7.69 3.54
CA GLU A 56 11.28 8.39 3.80
C GLU A 56 12.07 8.60 2.49
N SER A 57 12.07 7.64 1.58
CA SER A 57 12.70 7.82 0.27
C SER A 57 12.03 8.93 -0.55
N LEU A 58 10.71 9.03 -0.50
CA LEU A 58 9.97 10.11 -1.16
C LEU A 58 10.24 11.47 -0.51
N ARG A 59 10.35 11.53 0.83
CA ARG A 59 10.69 12.75 1.57
C ARG A 59 12.05 13.32 1.15
N THR A 60 13.02 12.46 0.85
CA THR A 60 14.32 12.91 0.35
C THR A 60 14.28 13.39 -1.10
N ALA A 61 13.28 12.97 -1.87
CA ALA A 61 13.08 13.37 -3.25
C ALA A 61 12.32 14.70 -3.40
N GLY A 62 11.54 15.12 -2.37
CA GLY A 62 10.77 16.34 -2.43
C GLY A 62 9.96 16.65 -1.19
N ASN A 63 9.14 17.70 -1.28
CA ASN A 63 8.25 18.12 -0.18
C ASN A 63 6.94 17.34 -0.23
N LEU A 64 6.74 16.41 0.69
CA LEU A 64 5.54 15.57 0.76
C LEU A 64 4.25 16.36 1.03
N LEU A 65 4.32 17.57 1.59
CA LEU A 65 3.13 18.42 1.79
C LEU A 65 2.67 19.07 0.49
N GLU A 66 3.59 19.36 -0.43
CA GLU A 66 3.29 19.91 -1.74
C GLU A 66 2.94 18.81 -2.75
N GLY A 67 3.48 17.62 -2.54
CA GLY A 67 3.32 16.43 -3.37
C GLY A 67 4.63 16.03 -4.06
N VAL A 68 4.89 14.74 -4.06
CA VAL A 68 6.07 14.14 -4.68
C VAL A 68 5.63 13.20 -5.80
N PRO A 69 6.21 13.30 -7.00
CA PRO A 69 5.86 12.42 -8.10
C PRO A 69 6.20 10.97 -7.76
N LEU A 70 5.30 10.07 -8.14
CA LEU A 70 5.46 8.62 -8.05
C LEU A 70 5.89 8.04 -9.42
N PRO A 71 6.54 6.89 -9.45
CA PRO A 71 6.69 6.13 -10.67
C PRO A 71 5.31 5.87 -11.29
N GLY A 72 5.11 6.18 -12.58
CA GLY A 72 3.81 6.03 -13.25
C GLY A 72 2.97 7.30 -13.35
N SER A 73 3.57 8.48 -13.15
CA SER A 73 2.95 9.81 -13.31
C SER A 73 1.97 10.24 -12.20
N GLY A 74 1.70 9.42 -11.20
CA GLY A 74 0.92 9.80 -10.03
C GLY A 74 1.70 10.75 -9.10
N THR A 75 1.02 11.26 -8.10
CA THR A 75 1.60 12.13 -7.08
C THR A 75 1.15 11.68 -5.69
N LEU A 76 2.09 11.58 -4.74
CA LEU A 76 1.76 11.34 -3.35
C LEU A 76 1.89 12.62 -2.54
N ARG A 77 0.88 12.93 -1.76
CA ARG A 77 0.86 14.05 -0.82
C ARG A 77 0.45 13.61 0.58
N LEU A 78 1.10 14.17 1.58
CA LEU A 78 0.64 14.08 2.96
C LEU A 78 -0.38 15.18 3.24
N GLU A 79 -1.43 14.81 3.97
CA GLU A 79 -2.45 15.78 4.40
C GLU A 79 -2.46 15.86 5.93
N VAL A 80 -2.26 17.06 6.43
CA VAL A 80 -2.49 17.37 7.83
C VAL A 80 -4.00 17.42 8.03
N ASN A 81 -4.50 16.72 9.02
CA ASN A 81 -5.93 16.61 9.30
C ASN A 81 -6.66 17.94 9.08
N CYS A 82 -7.70 17.93 8.28
CA CYS A 82 -8.55 19.08 7.98
C CYS A 82 -9.27 19.54 9.27
N VAL A 83 -8.60 20.36 10.07
CA VAL A 83 -9.05 20.74 11.42
C VAL A 83 -10.37 21.50 11.42
N ASP A 84 -10.66 22.24 10.34
CA ASP A 84 -11.90 23.02 10.19
C ASP A 84 -13.12 22.17 9.80
N VAL A 85 -12.90 20.93 9.40
CA VAL A 85 -13.98 20.01 9.05
C VAL A 85 -14.59 19.41 10.30
N LYS A 86 -15.90 19.60 10.47
CA LYS A 86 -16.65 19.01 11.58
C LYS A 86 -17.38 17.77 11.11
N LEU A 87 -17.20 16.68 11.83
CA LEU A 87 -18.00 15.48 11.67
C LEU A 87 -19.32 15.60 12.45
N PRO A 88 -20.39 14.90 12.03
CA PRO A 88 -21.62 14.81 12.79
C PRO A 88 -21.40 14.25 14.21
N GLU A 89 -22.34 14.55 15.13
CA GLU A 89 -22.35 13.91 16.43
C GLU A 89 -22.34 12.39 16.31
N GLY A 90 -21.54 11.71 17.12
CA GLY A 90 -21.33 10.25 17.04
C GLY A 90 -20.03 9.85 16.33
N PHE A 91 -19.30 10.79 15.70
CA PHE A 91 -17.97 10.56 15.14
C PHE A 91 -16.90 11.24 16.00
N PRO A 92 -16.40 10.62 17.06
CA PRO A 92 -15.42 11.25 17.94
C PRO A 92 -14.10 11.51 17.22
N ASP A 93 -13.58 12.74 17.34
CA ASP A 93 -12.38 13.23 16.63
C ASP A 93 -11.08 12.49 16.99
N HIS A 94 -11.04 11.83 18.15
CA HIS A 94 -9.83 11.13 18.62
C HIS A 94 -9.61 9.76 17.96
N LYS A 95 -10.58 9.24 17.20
CA LYS A 95 -10.41 7.98 16.45
C LYS A 95 -9.73 8.21 15.13
N ASN A 96 -8.69 7.43 14.83
CA ASN A 96 -7.93 7.55 13.59
C ASN A 96 -8.80 7.42 12.33
N ASP A 97 -9.73 6.44 12.30
CA ASP A 97 -10.69 6.31 11.19
C ASP A 97 -11.44 7.61 10.92
N ASN A 98 -11.92 8.27 11.98
CA ASN A 98 -12.70 9.51 11.84
C ASN A 98 -11.82 10.67 11.37
N ARG A 99 -10.53 10.70 11.77
CA ARG A 99 -9.56 11.66 11.26
C ARG A 99 -9.30 11.47 9.76
N ILE A 100 -9.24 10.21 9.30
CA ILE A 100 -9.14 9.90 7.87
C ILE A 100 -10.39 10.37 7.11
N LEU A 101 -11.57 10.10 7.65
CA LEU A 101 -12.85 10.57 7.07
C LEU A 101 -12.93 12.10 7.01
N LYS A 102 -12.41 12.82 8.01
CA LYS A 102 -12.28 14.29 7.97
C LYS A 102 -11.46 14.77 6.79
N VAL A 103 -10.34 14.11 6.52
CA VAL A 103 -9.49 14.45 5.37
C VAL A 103 -10.26 14.23 4.06
N CYS A 104 -10.98 13.10 3.93
CA CYS A 104 -11.79 12.85 2.75
C CYS A 104 -12.83 13.97 2.53
N LEU A 105 -13.56 14.37 3.57
CA LEU A 105 -14.54 15.46 3.50
C LEU A 105 -13.88 16.80 3.16
N GLY A 106 -12.74 17.11 3.76
CA GLY A 106 -12.01 18.36 3.51
C GLY A 106 -11.48 18.46 2.07
N LEU A 107 -11.20 17.32 1.44
CA LEU A 107 -10.76 17.26 0.06
C LEU A 107 -11.92 17.30 -0.94
N GLN A 108 -13.14 17.01 -0.52
CA GLN A 108 -14.34 17.08 -1.38
C GLN A 108 -14.71 18.55 -1.66
N ASN A 109 -14.08 19.14 -2.65
CA ASN A 109 -14.35 20.53 -3.08
C ASN A 109 -15.25 20.63 -4.31
N GLY A 110 -15.89 19.55 -4.71
CA GLY A 110 -16.82 19.47 -5.83
C GLY A 110 -16.18 19.42 -7.22
N LYS A 111 -14.86 19.55 -7.34
CA LYS A 111 -14.15 19.56 -8.64
C LYS A 111 -13.53 18.19 -8.99
N THR A 112 -13.05 17.48 -8.00
CA THR A 112 -12.38 16.21 -8.19
C THR A 112 -13.00 15.17 -7.26
N PRO A 113 -13.36 13.98 -7.76
CA PRO A 113 -13.86 12.91 -6.91
C PRO A 113 -12.78 12.52 -5.88
N VAL A 114 -13.22 12.26 -4.65
CA VAL A 114 -12.38 11.78 -3.56
C VAL A 114 -12.87 10.38 -3.18
N ILE A 115 -11.99 9.42 -3.25
CA ILE A 115 -12.27 8.01 -2.99
C ILE A 115 -11.41 7.55 -1.82
N LEU A 116 -12.04 7.07 -0.77
CA LEU A 116 -11.36 6.41 0.34
C LEU A 116 -11.07 4.95 -0.03
N VAL A 117 -9.83 4.54 0.09
CA VAL A 117 -9.43 3.14 -0.09
C VAL A 117 -9.17 2.52 1.28
N THR A 118 -9.99 1.57 1.67
CA THR A 118 -9.89 0.89 2.97
C THR A 118 -10.40 -0.54 2.91
N LYS A 119 -9.72 -1.44 3.62
CA LYS A 119 -10.17 -2.83 3.77
C LYS A 119 -11.14 -3.01 4.95
N ASP A 120 -11.33 -2.00 5.77
CA ASP A 120 -12.24 -2.04 6.91
C ASP A 120 -13.68 -1.75 6.47
N ILE A 121 -14.53 -2.76 6.62
CA ILE A 121 -15.97 -2.66 6.31
C ILE A 121 -16.64 -1.57 7.13
N VAL A 122 -16.28 -1.42 8.41
CA VAL A 122 -16.88 -0.41 9.30
C VAL A 122 -16.53 0.99 8.83
N VAL A 123 -15.29 1.20 8.40
CA VAL A 123 -14.85 2.49 7.86
C VAL A 123 -15.57 2.79 6.55
N ARG A 124 -15.77 1.79 5.66
CA ARG A 124 -16.58 1.99 4.42
C ARG A 124 -18.03 2.37 4.72
N VAL A 125 -18.64 1.72 5.73
CA VAL A 125 -20.02 2.08 6.17
C VAL A 125 -20.06 3.51 6.71
N LYS A 126 -19.10 3.90 7.54
CA LYS A 126 -18.98 5.28 8.05
C LYS A 126 -18.80 6.29 6.91
N ALA A 127 -17.96 5.96 5.91
CA ALA A 127 -17.76 6.78 4.72
C ALA A 127 -19.07 7.00 3.97
N GLN A 128 -19.84 5.93 3.75
CA GLN A 128 -21.15 6.01 3.11
C GLN A 128 -22.12 6.92 3.87
N MET A 129 -22.14 6.85 5.21
CA MET A 129 -22.98 7.73 6.06
C MET A 129 -22.63 9.21 5.87
N LEU A 130 -21.38 9.51 5.53
CA LEU A 130 -20.87 10.87 5.30
C LEU A 130 -20.90 11.30 3.83
N GLY A 131 -21.43 10.46 2.92
CA GLY A 131 -21.43 10.74 1.49
C GLY A 131 -20.04 10.66 0.83
N ILE A 132 -19.10 9.94 1.46
CA ILE A 132 -17.76 9.70 0.92
C ILE A 132 -17.80 8.40 0.11
N GLN A 133 -17.30 8.44 -1.12
CA GLN A 133 -17.09 7.23 -1.91
C GLN A 133 -15.95 6.42 -1.28
N ALA A 134 -16.15 5.12 -1.09
CA ALA A 134 -15.15 4.23 -0.51
C ALA A 134 -15.07 2.90 -1.26
N GLU A 135 -13.85 2.43 -1.46
CA GLU A 135 -13.54 1.20 -2.20
C GLU A 135 -12.64 0.28 -1.36
N ASP A 136 -12.75 -1.02 -1.63
CA ASP A 136 -11.81 -2.01 -1.11
C ASP A 136 -10.54 -2.03 -1.97
N PHE A 137 -9.40 -2.22 -1.34
CA PHE A 137 -8.16 -2.50 -2.06
C PHE A 137 -8.07 -4.01 -2.31
N THR A 138 -8.27 -4.42 -3.57
CA THR A 138 -8.09 -5.81 -3.98
C THR A 138 -6.72 -5.96 -4.64
N THR A 139 -5.98 -6.99 -4.24
CA THR A 139 -4.65 -7.29 -4.77
C THR A 139 -4.65 -7.71 -6.25
N GLU A 140 -5.83 -7.97 -6.80
CA GLU A 140 -5.99 -8.29 -8.24
C GLU A 140 -5.63 -7.11 -9.16
N GLN A 141 -5.55 -5.88 -8.62
CA GLN A 141 -5.10 -4.68 -9.35
C GLN A 141 -3.59 -4.40 -9.17
N ALA A 142 -2.92 -5.11 -8.31
CA ALA A 142 -1.47 -5.01 -8.23
C ALA A 142 -0.87 -5.71 -9.45
N PRO A 143 0.02 -5.05 -10.22
CA PRO A 143 0.76 -5.76 -11.25
C PRO A 143 1.44 -6.94 -10.57
N VAL A 144 1.14 -8.15 -11.03
CA VAL A 144 1.92 -9.33 -10.66
C VAL A 144 3.32 -9.02 -11.19
N SER A 145 4.23 -8.59 -10.33
CA SER A 145 5.62 -8.53 -10.72
C SER A 145 6.02 -10.00 -10.87
N GLU A 146 6.25 -10.42 -12.10
CA GLU A 146 6.74 -11.75 -12.46
C GLU A 146 8.08 -12.09 -11.80
N GLU A 147 8.63 -11.18 -11.00
CA GLU A 147 9.92 -11.27 -10.32
C GLU A 147 9.80 -11.32 -8.79
N GLN A 148 8.77 -11.91 -8.22
CA GLN A 148 8.86 -12.27 -6.82
C GLN A 148 9.80 -13.47 -6.68
N TYR A 149 11.05 -13.20 -6.32
CA TYR A 149 11.99 -14.24 -5.91
C TYR A 149 11.40 -15.04 -4.75
N THR A 150 10.84 -16.18 -5.06
CA THR A 150 10.19 -17.08 -4.08
C THR A 150 11.20 -17.80 -3.20
N GLY A 151 12.51 -17.65 -3.47
CA GLY A 151 13.58 -18.39 -2.82
C GLY A 151 13.63 -19.85 -3.22
N ARG A 152 12.80 -20.27 -4.17
CA ARG A 152 12.75 -21.63 -4.71
C ARG A 152 12.70 -21.58 -6.23
N CYS A 153 13.43 -22.46 -6.85
CA CYS A 153 13.41 -22.68 -8.28
C CYS A 153 13.26 -24.19 -8.49
N GLU A 154 12.33 -24.59 -9.33
CA GLU A 154 12.23 -25.97 -9.78
C GLU A 154 13.10 -26.13 -11.02
N VAL A 155 14.02 -27.06 -10.96
CA VAL A 155 14.90 -27.37 -12.06
C VAL A 155 14.73 -28.83 -12.48
N PHE A 156 14.74 -29.08 -13.76
CA PHE A 156 14.62 -30.41 -14.32
C PHE A 156 15.98 -30.87 -14.78
N VAL A 157 16.30 -32.13 -14.48
CA VAL A 157 17.58 -32.75 -14.83
C VAL A 157 17.26 -34.10 -15.44
N ALA A 158 17.97 -34.43 -16.51
CA ALA A 158 17.82 -35.77 -17.13
C ALA A 158 18.15 -36.87 -16.12
N GLU A 159 17.35 -37.95 -16.10
CA GLU A 159 17.45 -39.05 -15.16
C GLU A 159 18.89 -39.61 -15.02
N LYS A 160 19.63 -39.65 -16.12
CA LYS A 160 21.04 -40.09 -16.15
C LYS A 160 21.99 -39.18 -15.37
N LYS A 161 21.62 -37.93 -15.13
CA LYS A 161 22.40 -36.92 -14.38
C LYS A 161 22.01 -36.79 -12.91
N PHE A 162 20.97 -37.52 -12.48
CA PHE A 162 20.44 -37.43 -11.12
C PHE A 162 21.43 -37.91 -10.06
N GLU A 163 22.28 -38.88 -10.38
CA GLU A 163 23.35 -39.35 -9.49
C GLU A 163 24.46 -38.32 -9.32
N ASP A 164 24.72 -37.51 -10.34
CA ASP A 164 25.69 -36.39 -10.25
C ASP A 164 25.14 -35.25 -9.43
N PHE A 165 23.84 -34.98 -9.49
CA PHE A 165 23.15 -34.05 -8.62
C PHE A 165 23.32 -34.38 -7.13
N LYS A 166 23.16 -35.66 -6.76
CA LYS A 166 23.40 -36.12 -5.39
C LYS A 166 24.85 -35.89 -4.92
N LYS A 167 25.81 -35.86 -5.83
CA LYS A 167 27.21 -35.56 -5.56
C LYS A 167 27.55 -34.06 -5.57
N LYS A 168 26.57 -33.19 -5.76
CA LYS A 168 26.68 -31.71 -5.80
C LYS A 168 27.44 -31.15 -6.99
N HIS A 169 27.49 -31.84 -8.12
CA HIS A 169 28.13 -31.35 -9.34
C HIS A 169 27.23 -31.57 -10.53
N ILE A 170 26.52 -30.53 -10.96
CA ILE A 170 25.79 -30.47 -12.23
C ILE A 170 26.30 -29.25 -12.99
N ALA A 171 26.63 -29.41 -14.24
CA ALA A 171 26.97 -28.30 -15.11
C ALA A 171 25.69 -27.48 -15.43
N PRO A 172 25.77 -26.16 -15.53
CA PRO A 172 24.62 -25.30 -15.84
C PRO A 172 23.87 -25.71 -17.11
N GLU A 173 24.58 -26.21 -18.10
CA GLU A 173 24.02 -26.69 -19.38
C GLU A 173 23.19 -27.96 -19.27
N ASP A 174 23.31 -28.69 -18.16
CA ASP A 174 22.55 -29.90 -17.88
C ASP A 174 21.25 -29.63 -17.12
N VAL A 175 21.01 -28.37 -16.76
CA VAL A 175 19.83 -27.93 -16.03
C VAL A 175 18.92 -27.11 -16.98
N TYR A 176 17.65 -27.44 -17.01
CA TYR A 176 16.66 -26.70 -17.78
C TYR A 176 15.40 -26.47 -16.96
N GLN A 177 14.74 -25.36 -17.22
CA GLN A 177 13.40 -25.08 -16.70
C GLN A 177 12.38 -25.70 -17.65
N ALA A 178 11.27 -26.19 -17.10
CA ALA A 178 10.16 -26.59 -17.95
C ALA A 178 9.60 -25.32 -18.62
N ASP A 179 9.55 -25.32 -19.95
CA ASP A 179 8.74 -24.32 -20.65
C ASP A 179 7.27 -24.58 -20.29
N GLU A 180 6.55 -23.52 -19.88
CA GLU A 180 5.11 -23.55 -19.62
C GLU A 180 4.30 -23.78 -20.91
#